data_1c58046ffe16c4572768a719447073a8
#
_entry.id   1c58046ffe16c4572768a719447073a8
#
_cell.length_a   1.000
_cell.length_b   1.000
_cell.length_c   1.000
_cell.angle_alpha   90.00
_cell.angle_beta   90.00
_cell.angle_gamma   90.00
#
_symmetry.space_group_name_H-M   'P 1'
#
loop_
_entity.id
_entity.type
_entity.pdbx_description
1 polymer ?
#
loop_
_entity_poly.entity_id
_entity_poly.type
_entity_poly.pdbx_seq_one_letter_code
_entity_poly.pdbx_strand_id
1 'polypeptide(L)'
;MPPFRILVTGGTGTQGGGVVRQCLRDGHDVYALVRNPSSEAAQVLSELGAKILEGSFEDTESLKRGMQNIDVVFLNVPGNGAKGVSSDVEYTKNVVQAAKSASVSWIICSTAMNTGKHESFPGWCPDHLMYEYWLVKHAIENLVRDAGFQHWTIIRPANFLQNLRPPLSHYCFPGFHERKVLKTAFRPEAKLGWIDASDVGKVVAKALAEPDKYSGKEIDLAAESVTIGELAETIGKAIGKPVTIEPYTEDELAVLGRNINITAQRWASEVPTGDSAEKAAAEFGLTSVEEFFSRNSEI
;
A
#
# COMPACT_ATOMS: atom_id res chain seq x y z
N MET A 1 -12.70 -21.22 11.56
CA MET A 1 -12.50 -21.78 10.20
C MET A 1 -11.15 -22.52 10.18
N PRO A 2 -10.93 -23.53 9.34
CA PRO A 2 -9.60 -24.09 9.16
C PRO A 2 -8.63 -22.98 8.65
N PRO A 3 -7.33 -23.13 8.96
CA PRO A 3 -6.33 -22.17 8.50
C PRO A 3 -6.26 -22.15 6.96
N PHE A 4 -6.16 -20.96 6.39
CA PHE A 4 -5.88 -20.78 4.96
C PHE A 4 -4.38 -20.92 4.69
N ARG A 5 -4.04 -21.41 3.50
CA ARG A 5 -2.69 -21.34 2.92
C ARG A 5 -2.62 -20.09 2.06
N ILE A 6 -1.84 -19.11 2.49
CA ILE A 6 -1.84 -17.77 1.91
C ILE A 6 -0.49 -17.49 1.28
N LEU A 7 -0.46 -17.19 -0.03
CA LEU A 7 0.73 -16.66 -0.69
C LEU A 7 0.70 -15.13 -0.63
N VAL A 8 1.75 -14.54 -0.07
CA VAL A 8 1.92 -13.09 0.02
C VAL A 8 3.01 -12.65 -0.95
N THR A 9 2.65 -11.83 -1.93
CA THR A 9 3.61 -11.11 -2.76
C THR A 9 4.06 -9.83 -2.07
N GLY A 10 5.31 -9.41 -2.31
CA GLY A 10 5.85 -8.23 -1.62
C GLY A 10 5.99 -8.39 -0.10
N GLY A 11 6.11 -9.63 0.41
CA GLY A 11 6.17 -9.95 1.84
C GLY A 11 7.29 -9.27 2.61
N THR A 12 8.40 -8.95 1.96
CA THR A 12 9.53 -8.20 2.55
C THR A 12 9.30 -6.69 2.63
N GLY A 13 8.23 -6.17 2.02
CA GLY A 13 7.83 -4.77 2.11
C GLY A 13 6.87 -4.50 3.26
N THR A 14 6.52 -3.24 3.48
CA THR A 14 5.71 -2.81 4.63
C THR A 14 4.31 -3.42 4.62
N GLN A 15 3.59 -3.31 3.51
CA GLN A 15 2.24 -3.87 3.39
C GLN A 15 2.26 -5.40 3.49
N GLY A 16 3.00 -6.06 2.60
CA GLY A 16 3.09 -7.52 2.59
C GLY A 16 3.63 -8.10 3.88
N GLY A 17 4.63 -7.46 4.49
CA GLY A 17 5.15 -7.83 5.82
C GLY A 17 4.11 -7.70 6.93
N GLY A 18 3.24 -6.69 6.86
CA GLY A 18 2.08 -6.55 7.74
C GLY A 18 1.10 -7.71 7.58
N VAL A 19 0.80 -8.08 6.34
CA VAL A 19 -0.06 -9.23 6.02
C VAL A 19 0.55 -10.54 6.53
N VAL A 20 1.84 -10.79 6.26
CA VAL A 20 2.53 -11.99 6.75
C VAL A 20 2.41 -12.10 8.27
N ARG A 21 2.79 -11.05 8.99
CA ARG A 21 2.76 -11.04 10.46
C ARG A 21 1.36 -11.24 11.03
N GLN A 22 0.37 -10.59 10.43
CA GLN A 22 -1.01 -10.72 10.92
C GLN A 22 -1.56 -12.11 10.66
N CYS A 23 -1.42 -12.64 9.45
CA CYS A 23 -1.92 -13.96 9.10
C CYS A 23 -1.25 -15.09 9.90
N LEU A 24 0.05 -14.97 10.21
CA LEU A 24 0.74 -15.91 11.10
C LEU A 24 0.18 -15.85 12.53
N ARG A 25 -0.09 -14.64 13.06
CA ARG A 25 -0.71 -14.51 14.39
C ARG A 25 -2.09 -15.14 14.48
N ASP A 26 -2.84 -15.10 13.37
CA ASP A 26 -4.18 -15.68 13.29
C ASP A 26 -4.15 -17.20 12.99
N GLY A 27 -2.94 -17.80 12.94
CA GLY A 27 -2.76 -19.24 12.78
C GLY A 27 -2.88 -19.75 11.36
N HIS A 28 -2.75 -18.90 10.35
CA HIS A 28 -2.74 -19.28 8.94
C HIS A 28 -1.35 -19.81 8.50
N ASP A 29 -1.35 -20.66 7.47
CA ASP A 29 -0.14 -21.10 6.78
C ASP A 29 0.31 -20.05 5.76
N VAL A 30 1.39 -19.31 6.06
CA VAL A 30 1.82 -18.18 5.23
C VAL A 30 3.05 -18.51 4.41
N TYR A 31 2.98 -18.24 3.12
CA TYR A 31 4.04 -18.37 2.14
C TYR A 31 4.41 -16.96 1.63
N ALA A 32 5.67 -16.58 1.71
CA ALA A 32 6.16 -15.29 1.23
C ALA A 32 6.98 -15.48 -0.06
N LEU A 33 6.49 -14.93 -1.17
CA LEU A 33 7.24 -14.90 -2.42
C LEU A 33 8.31 -13.81 -2.36
N VAL A 34 9.57 -14.19 -2.48
CA VAL A 34 10.72 -13.29 -2.38
C VAL A 34 11.72 -13.55 -3.52
N ARG A 35 12.39 -12.50 -3.98
CA ARG A 35 13.43 -12.59 -5.03
C ARG A 35 14.76 -13.13 -4.50
N ASN A 36 15.06 -12.85 -3.25
CA ASN A 36 16.28 -13.27 -2.59
C ASN A 36 15.96 -13.84 -1.20
N PRO A 37 15.92 -15.17 -1.06
CA PRO A 37 15.67 -15.84 0.22
C PRO A 37 16.73 -15.57 1.31
N SER A 38 17.95 -15.19 0.89
CA SER A 38 19.05 -14.89 1.82
C SER A 38 19.06 -13.45 2.33
N SER A 39 18.11 -12.61 1.89
CA SER A 39 18.01 -11.24 2.40
C SER A 39 17.58 -11.23 3.87
N GLU A 40 18.10 -10.28 4.66
CA GLU A 40 17.74 -10.09 6.06
C GLU A 40 16.21 -10.05 6.27
N ALA A 41 15.50 -9.29 5.41
CA ALA A 41 14.05 -9.21 5.46
C ALA A 41 13.35 -10.56 5.23
N ALA A 42 13.86 -11.42 4.35
CA ALA A 42 13.32 -12.76 4.13
C ALA A 42 13.62 -13.70 5.31
N GLN A 43 14.82 -13.58 5.91
CA GLN A 43 15.19 -14.34 7.09
C GLN A 43 14.28 -14.01 8.28
N VAL A 44 14.02 -12.72 8.53
CA VAL A 44 13.07 -12.28 9.57
C VAL A 44 11.69 -12.89 9.36
N LEU A 45 11.18 -12.95 8.12
CA LEU A 45 9.88 -13.57 7.85
C LEU A 45 9.91 -15.08 8.12
N SER A 46 11.02 -15.76 7.79
CA SER A 46 11.23 -17.18 8.06
C SER A 46 11.26 -17.49 9.57
N GLU A 47 11.96 -16.65 10.34
CA GLU A 47 12.01 -16.75 11.81
C GLU A 47 10.64 -16.56 12.47
N LEU A 48 9.78 -15.74 11.87
CA LEU A 48 8.39 -15.56 12.30
C LEU A 48 7.49 -16.75 11.94
N GLY A 49 7.97 -17.71 11.13
CA GLY A 49 7.23 -18.91 10.74
C GLY A 49 6.68 -18.90 9.31
N ALA A 50 6.97 -17.87 8.50
CA ALA A 50 6.58 -17.88 7.10
C ALA A 50 7.44 -18.83 6.28
N LYS A 51 6.82 -19.57 5.36
CA LYS A 51 7.51 -20.41 4.38
C LYS A 51 8.00 -19.52 3.23
N ILE A 52 9.31 -19.44 3.04
CA ILE A 52 9.92 -18.61 2.02
C ILE A 52 9.91 -19.35 0.67
N LEU A 53 9.35 -18.69 -0.35
CA LEU A 53 9.35 -19.19 -1.73
C LEU A 53 10.19 -18.24 -2.59
N GLU A 54 11.21 -18.79 -3.24
CA GLU A 54 12.01 -18.03 -4.19
C GLU A 54 11.27 -17.90 -5.51
N GLY A 55 11.14 -16.66 -5.99
CA GLY A 55 10.51 -16.35 -7.26
C GLY A 55 10.35 -14.86 -7.52
N SER A 56 9.88 -14.54 -8.70
CA SER A 56 9.60 -13.16 -9.10
C SER A 56 8.32 -13.07 -9.93
N PHE A 57 7.81 -11.86 -10.11
CA PHE A 57 6.63 -11.62 -10.97
C PHE A 57 6.88 -11.94 -12.45
N GLU A 58 8.14 -12.02 -12.88
CA GLU A 58 8.56 -12.29 -14.27
C GLU A 58 8.76 -13.79 -14.49
N ASP A 59 9.12 -14.54 -13.46
CA ASP A 59 9.32 -16.00 -13.51
C ASP A 59 7.99 -16.72 -13.31
N THR A 60 7.28 -16.94 -14.42
CA THR A 60 5.98 -17.62 -14.43
C THR A 60 6.05 -19.05 -13.91
N GLU A 61 7.19 -19.74 -14.05
CA GLU A 61 7.36 -21.10 -13.53
C GLU A 61 7.51 -21.08 -12.00
N SER A 62 8.22 -20.09 -11.43
CA SER A 62 8.25 -19.92 -9.96
C SER A 62 6.89 -19.60 -9.40
N LEU A 63 6.11 -18.73 -10.08
CA LEU A 63 4.73 -18.43 -9.69
C LEU A 63 3.85 -19.67 -9.70
N LYS A 64 3.89 -20.49 -10.76
CA LYS A 64 3.12 -21.74 -10.85
C LYS A 64 3.48 -22.72 -9.73
N ARG A 65 4.77 -22.88 -9.44
CA ARG A 65 5.21 -23.72 -8.30
C ARG A 65 4.73 -23.17 -6.96
N GLY A 66 4.88 -21.86 -6.76
CA GLY A 66 4.51 -21.20 -5.51
C GLY A 66 3.00 -21.21 -5.24
N MET A 67 2.16 -21.29 -6.29
CA MET A 67 0.70 -21.32 -6.17
C MET A 67 0.13 -22.73 -5.84
N GLN A 68 0.97 -23.77 -5.83
CA GLN A 68 0.48 -25.13 -5.54
C GLN A 68 -0.09 -25.24 -4.14
N ASN A 69 -1.34 -25.70 -4.04
CA ASN A 69 -2.07 -25.83 -2.79
C ASN A 69 -2.30 -24.51 -2.02
N ILE A 70 -2.25 -23.36 -2.67
CA ILE A 70 -2.60 -22.07 -2.08
C ILE A 70 -4.11 -21.83 -2.18
N ASP A 71 -4.71 -21.36 -1.10
CA ASP A 71 -6.13 -21.03 -1.03
C ASP A 71 -6.38 -19.56 -1.35
N VAL A 72 -5.46 -18.68 -0.90
CA VAL A 72 -5.57 -17.21 -1.01
C VAL A 72 -4.26 -16.62 -1.49
N VAL A 73 -4.34 -15.64 -2.39
CA VAL A 73 -3.19 -14.82 -2.80
C VAL A 73 -3.41 -13.38 -2.34
N PHE A 74 -2.46 -12.85 -1.58
CA PHE A 74 -2.34 -11.40 -1.40
C PHE A 74 -1.42 -10.84 -2.49
N LEU A 75 -2.00 -10.04 -3.39
CA LEU A 75 -1.31 -9.41 -4.50
C LEU A 75 -0.99 -7.95 -4.17
N ASN A 76 0.30 -7.65 -4.09
CA ASN A 76 0.83 -6.30 -4.01
C ASN A 76 2.01 -6.18 -4.97
N VAL A 77 1.83 -5.44 -6.06
CA VAL A 77 2.88 -5.17 -7.05
C VAL A 77 3.68 -3.92 -6.67
N PRO A 78 4.95 -3.79 -7.09
CA PRO A 78 5.88 -2.78 -6.58
C PRO A 78 5.45 -1.32 -6.75
N GLY A 79 4.65 -0.98 -7.75
CA GLY A 79 4.18 0.39 -8.01
C GLY A 79 5.16 1.29 -8.78
N ASN A 80 6.42 0.95 -8.81
CA ASN A 80 7.49 1.65 -9.55
C ASN A 80 8.70 0.74 -9.74
N GLY A 81 8.45 -0.47 -10.23
CA GLY A 81 9.51 -1.44 -10.52
C GLY A 81 10.59 -0.86 -11.44
N ALA A 82 11.74 -1.53 -11.50
CA ALA A 82 12.88 -1.12 -12.34
C ALA A 82 12.54 -0.90 -13.83
N LYS A 83 11.38 -1.40 -14.27
CA LYS A 83 10.85 -1.28 -15.66
C LYS A 83 9.72 -0.24 -15.80
N GLY A 84 9.42 0.54 -14.75
CA GLY A 84 8.33 1.51 -14.74
C GLY A 84 6.99 0.93 -14.28
N VAL A 85 5.98 1.81 -14.08
CA VAL A 85 4.64 1.42 -13.57
C VAL A 85 3.87 0.50 -14.53
N SER A 86 4.11 0.57 -15.83
CA SER A 86 3.47 -0.28 -16.85
C SER A 86 3.76 -1.77 -16.67
N SER A 87 4.92 -2.14 -16.10
CA SER A 87 5.26 -3.53 -15.78
C SER A 87 4.34 -4.17 -14.74
N ASP A 88 3.71 -3.37 -13.87
CA ASP A 88 2.82 -3.86 -12.82
C ASP A 88 1.58 -4.57 -13.39
N VAL A 89 1.11 -4.15 -14.57
CA VAL A 89 0.00 -4.82 -15.28
C VAL A 89 0.41 -6.21 -15.76
N GLU A 90 1.63 -6.35 -16.31
CA GLU A 90 2.17 -7.65 -16.74
C GLU A 90 2.38 -8.58 -15.53
N TYR A 91 2.96 -8.06 -14.46
CA TYR A 91 3.15 -8.80 -13.21
C TYR A 91 1.83 -9.30 -12.63
N THR A 92 0.80 -8.45 -12.67
CA THR A 92 -0.55 -8.83 -12.24
C THR A 92 -1.11 -9.95 -13.11
N LYS A 93 -0.98 -9.86 -14.44
CA LYS A 93 -1.40 -10.93 -15.37
C LYS A 93 -0.74 -12.26 -15.04
N ASN A 94 0.58 -12.24 -14.82
CA ASN A 94 1.34 -13.46 -14.52
C ASN A 94 0.85 -14.11 -13.20
N VAL A 95 0.63 -13.31 -12.15
CA VAL A 95 0.12 -13.81 -10.87
C VAL A 95 -1.30 -14.34 -11.01
N VAL A 96 -2.20 -13.59 -11.66
CA VAL A 96 -3.59 -13.99 -11.89
C VAL A 96 -3.65 -15.31 -12.68
N GLN A 97 -2.85 -15.46 -13.74
CA GLN A 97 -2.81 -16.67 -14.54
C GLN A 97 -2.29 -17.87 -13.74
N ALA A 98 -1.22 -17.69 -12.97
CA ALA A 98 -0.68 -18.76 -12.12
C ALA A 98 -1.68 -19.18 -11.04
N ALA A 99 -2.33 -18.22 -10.37
CA ALA A 99 -3.33 -18.47 -9.35
C ALA A 99 -4.57 -19.21 -9.92
N LYS A 100 -5.06 -18.80 -11.09
CA LYS A 100 -6.17 -19.49 -11.78
C LYS A 100 -5.79 -20.92 -12.15
N SER A 101 -4.58 -21.13 -12.69
CA SER A 101 -4.10 -22.46 -13.09
C SER A 101 -3.95 -23.41 -11.87
N ALA A 102 -3.69 -22.88 -10.70
CA ALA A 102 -3.60 -23.63 -9.45
C ALA A 102 -4.93 -23.74 -8.67
N SER A 103 -6.02 -23.23 -9.25
CA SER A 103 -7.36 -23.21 -8.61
C SER A 103 -7.41 -22.46 -7.28
N VAL A 104 -6.61 -21.39 -7.15
CA VAL A 104 -6.71 -20.48 -6.01
C VAL A 104 -8.14 -19.93 -5.94
N SER A 105 -8.76 -19.95 -4.78
CA SER A 105 -10.15 -19.53 -4.61
C SER A 105 -10.32 -18.02 -4.41
N TRP A 106 -9.34 -17.37 -3.81
CA TRP A 106 -9.44 -15.95 -3.43
C TRP A 106 -8.20 -15.15 -3.78
N ILE A 107 -8.41 -13.98 -4.39
CA ILE A 107 -7.35 -12.98 -4.59
C ILE A 107 -7.70 -11.70 -3.81
N ILE A 108 -6.78 -11.23 -2.98
CA ILE A 108 -6.87 -9.95 -2.27
C ILE A 108 -5.78 -9.05 -2.83
N CYS A 109 -6.16 -7.94 -3.46
CA CYS A 109 -5.25 -7.05 -4.17
C CYS A 109 -5.15 -5.70 -3.48
N SER A 110 -3.93 -5.18 -3.30
CA SER A 110 -3.71 -3.81 -2.81
C SER A 110 -3.34 -2.87 -3.96
N THR A 111 -4.08 -1.77 -4.07
CA THR A 111 -3.86 -0.73 -5.08
C THR A 111 -3.66 0.65 -4.44
N ALA A 112 -4.53 1.62 -4.69
CA ALA A 112 -4.46 2.96 -4.09
C ALA A 112 -5.86 3.56 -3.98
N MET A 113 -6.08 4.36 -2.95
CA MET A 113 -7.31 5.13 -2.77
C MET A 113 -7.61 5.97 -4.02
N ASN A 114 -8.87 6.10 -4.36
CA ASN A 114 -9.37 6.78 -5.56
C ASN A 114 -9.08 6.07 -6.91
N THR A 115 -8.51 4.87 -6.94
CA THR A 115 -8.41 4.08 -8.18
C THR A 115 -9.79 3.94 -8.84
N GLY A 116 -9.86 4.11 -10.15
CA GLY A 116 -11.10 4.07 -10.93
C GLY A 116 -11.89 5.38 -10.98
N LYS A 117 -11.47 6.42 -10.22
CA LYS A 117 -12.10 7.75 -10.24
C LYS A 117 -11.32 8.78 -11.05
N HIS A 118 -10.25 8.38 -11.71
CA HIS A 118 -9.27 9.28 -12.34
C HIS A 118 -9.85 10.20 -13.41
N GLU A 119 -10.89 9.78 -14.13
CA GLU A 119 -11.55 10.63 -15.14
C GLU A 119 -12.20 11.89 -14.54
N SER A 120 -12.51 11.84 -13.24
CA SER A 120 -13.10 12.99 -12.51
C SER A 120 -12.05 13.90 -11.84
N PHE A 121 -10.75 13.60 -11.98
CA PHE A 121 -9.71 14.37 -11.31
C PHE A 121 -9.48 15.72 -11.98
N PRO A 122 -9.22 16.78 -11.22
CA PRO A 122 -8.87 18.08 -11.78
C PRO A 122 -7.68 17.98 -12.73
N GLY A 123 -7.79 18.60 -13.92
CA GLY A 123 -6.73 18.59 -14.92
C GLY A 123 -6.41 17.23 -15.53
N TRP A 124 -7.30 16.24 -15.40
CA TRP A 124 -7.08 14.92 -15.99
C TRP A 124 -6.95 14.99 -17.52
N CYS A 125 -5.78 14.59 -18.01
CA CYS A 125 -5.46 14.51 -19.43
C CYS A 125 -4.24 13.61 -19.64
N PRO A 126 -3.91 13.18 -20.87
CA PRO A 126 -2.75 12.33 -21.13
C PRO A 126 -1.39 12.91 -20.72
N ASP A 127 -1.28 14.24 -20.65
CA ASP A 127 -0.05 14.94 -20.22
C ASP A 127 0.07 15.05 -18.68
N HIS A 128 -0.96 14.63 -17.93
CA HIS A 128 -0.93 14.66 -16.47
C HIS A 128 0.11 13.67 -15.95
N LEU A 129 1.03 14.10 -15.06
CA LEU A 129 2.15 13.26 -14.58
C LEU A 129 1.72 11.97 -13.87
N MET A 130 0.52 11.94 -13.31
CA MET A 130 -0.05 10.74 -12.68
C MET A 130 -0.93 9.92 -13.63
N TYR A 131 -0.99 10.27 -14.93
CA TYR A 131 -1.88 9.64 -15.89
C TYR A 131 -1.64 8.13 -16.00
N GLU A 132 -0.41 7.73 -16.31
CA GLU A 132 -0.03 6.32 -16.41
C GLU A 132 -0.24 5.58 -15.09
N TYR A 133 0.11 6.19 -13.96
CA TYR A 133 -0.06 5.58 -12.64
C TYR A 133 -1.52 5.15 -12.40
N TRP A 134 -2.48 6.04 -12.64
CA TRP A 134 -3.90 5.75 -12.40
C TRP A 134 -4.48 4.74 -13.38
N LEU A 135 -4.10 4.82 -14.65
CA LEU A 135 -4.51 3.82 -15.64
C LEU A 135 -3.99 2.44 -15.28
N VAL A 136 -2.74 2.33 -14.83
CA VAL A 136 -2.14 1.07 -14.39
C VAL A 136 -2.86 0.52 -13.17
N LYS A 137 -3.11 1.34 -12.13
CA LYS A 137 -3.86 0.88 -10.94
C LYS A 137 -5.26 0.41 -11.31
N HIS A 138 -5.95 1.13 -12.16
CA HIS A 138 -7.28 0.73 -12.64
C HIS A 138 -7.23 -0.57 -13.46
N ALA A 139 -6.26 -0.73 -14.35
CA ALA A 139 -6.07 -1.96 -15.12
C ALA A 139 -5.79 -3.18 -14.22
N ILE A 140 -5.00 -3.02 -13.15
CA ILE A 140 -4.74 -4.06 -12.14
C ILE A 140 -6.05 -4.51 -11.50
N GLU A 141 -6.89 -3.57 -11.07
CA GLU A 141 -8.17 -3.89 -10.44
C GLU A 141 -9.12 -4.62 -11.41
N ASN A 142 -9.18 -4.18 -12.68
CA ASN A 142 -9.99 -4.85 -13.69
C ASN A 142 -9.51 -6.29 -13.92
N LEU A 143 -8.20 -6.51 -14.02
CA LEU A 143 -7.65 -7.87 -14.13
C LEU A 143 -8.08 -8.77 -12.97
N VAL A 144 -8.15 -8.24 -11.76
CA VAL A 144 -8.58 -8.99 -10.56
C VAL A 144 -10.09 -9.26 -10.59
N ARG A 145 -10.92 -8.24 -10.90
CA ARG A 145 -12.39 -8.39 -10.96
C ARG A 145 -12.82 -9.39 -12.03
N ASP A 146 -12.19 -9.31 -13.21
CA ASP A 146 -12.60 -10.05 -14.39
C ASP A 146 -12.00 -11.46 -14.46
N ALA A 147 -11.07 -11.79 -13.55
CA ALA A 147 -10.38 -13.08 -13.54
C ALA A 147 -11.30 -14.27 -13.21
N GLY A 148 -12.48 -14.04 -12.64
CA GLY A 148 -13.42 -15.11 -12.27
C GLY A 148 -12.93 -15.98 -11.12
N PHE A 149 -12.27 -15.41 -10.11
CA PHE A 149 -12.05 -16.06 -8.82
C PHE A 149 -13.37 -16.23 -8.07
N GLN A 150 -13.46 -17.24 -7.22
CA GLN A 150 -14.63 -17.42 -6.35
C GLN A 150 -14.84 -16.21 -5.44
N HIS A 151 -13.73 -15.65 -4.92
CA HIS A 151 -13.71 -14.45 -4.11
C HIS A 151 -12.62 -13.50 -4.61
N TRP A 152 -12.89 -12.21 -4.59
CA TRP A 152 -11.88 -11.17 -4.75
C TRP A 152 -12.15 -10.01 -3.78
N THR A 153 -11.09 -9.33 -3.36
CA THR A 153 -11.18 -8.13 -2.54
C THR A 153 -10.10 -7.15 -2.97
N ILE A 154 -10.45 -5.88 -3.14
CA ILE A 154 -9.52 -4.82 -3.51
C ILE A 154 -9.40 -3.88 -2.31
N ILE A 155 -8.18 -3.66 -1.87
CA ILE A 155 -7.83 -2.78 -0.76
C ILE A 155 -7.14 -1.55 -1.35
N ARG A 156 -7.65 -0.36 -1.04
CA ARG A 156 -7.18 0.92 -1.59
C ARG A 156 -6.66 1.82 -0.46
N PRO A 157 -5.43 1.64 0.00
CA PRO A 157 -4.86 2.47 1.06
C PRO A 157 -4.60 3.91 0.60
N ALA A 158 -4.72 4.85 1.55
CA ALA A 158 -4.33 6.24 1.43
C ALA A 158 -2.80 6.43 1.55
N ASN A 159 -2.34 7.64 1.91
CA ASN A 159 -0.92 7.93 2.11
C ASN A 159 -0.35 7.12 3.27
N PHE A 160 0.81 6.51 3.04
CA PHE A 160 1.46 5.72 4.09
C PHE A 160 2.25 6.59 5.06
N LEU A 161 2.05 6.37 6.35
CA LEU A 161 2.85 6.98 7.42
C LEU A 161 4.33 6.64 7.31
N GLN A 162 4.67 5.50 6.69
CA GLN A 162 6.04 5.10 6.39
C GLN A 162 6.77 6.06 5.42
N ASN A 163 6.04 6.84 4.62
CA ASN A 163 6.64 7.88 3.77
C ASN A 163 7.34 8.98 4.58
N LEU A 164 7.04 9.07 5.88
CA LEU A 164 7.65 10.00 6.82
C LEU A 164 8.89 9.41 7.53
N ARG A 165 9.28 8.18 7.18
CA ARG A 165 10.43 7.48 7.77
C ARG A 165 11.50 7.14 6.74
N PRO A 166 12.79 7.10 7.15
CA PRO A 166 13.84 6.59 6.28
C PRO A 166 13.56 5.14 5.81
N PRO A 167 13.95 4.79 4.59
CA PRO A 167 14.57 5.67 3.58
C PRO A 167 13.56 6.51 2.78
N LEU A 168 12.25 6.28 2.90
CA LEU A 168 11.23 6.91 2.07
C LEU A 168 11.10 8.42 2.31
N SER A 169 11.30 8.88 3.55
CA SER A 169 11.26 10.31 3.89
C SER A 169 12.30 11.15 3.13
N HIS A 170 13.43 10.57 2.75
CA HIS A 170 14.42 11.26 1.92
C HIS A 170 13.89 11.68 0.55
N TYR A 171 12.91 10.95 0.04
CA TYR A 171 12.27 11.22 -1.26
C TYR A 171 10.95 11.98 -1.12
N CYS A 172 10.13 11.61 -0.14
CA CYS A 172 8.79 12.15 0.04
C CYS A 172 8.79 13.48 0.81
N PHE A 173 9.68 13.61 1.81
CA PHE A 173 9.80 14.77 2.71
C PHE A 173 11.28 15.06 2.99
N PRO A 174 12.04 15.58 2.01
CA PRO A 174 13.49 15.81 2.14
C PRO A 174 13.84 16.65 3.36
N GLY A 175 14.79 16.18 4.18
CA GLY A 175 15.25 16.85 5.39
C GLY A 175 14.33 16.70 6.62
N PHE A 176 13.21 15.98 6.52
CA PHE A 176 12.31 15.76 7.66
C PHE A 176 13.00 15.04 8.81
N HIS A 177 13.72 13.96 8.52
CA HIS A 177 14.38 13.16 9.54
C HIS A 177 15.43 13.97 10.34
N GLU A 178 16.21 14.80 9.65
CA GLU A 178 17.30 15.59 10.25
C GLU A 178 16.79 16.86 10.93
N ARG A 179 15.90 17.61 10.27
CA ARG A 179 15.51 18.96 10.68
C ARG A 179 14.18 19.03 11.40
N LYS A 180 13.37 17.96 11.36
CA LYS A 180 11.96 17.93 11.81
C LYS A 180 11.11 18.99 11.07
N VAL A 181 11.40 19.20 9.79
CA VAL A 181 10.70 20.12 8.90
C VAL A 181 10.02 19.31 7.80
N LEU A 182 8.71 19.40 7.71
CA LEU A 182 7.94 18.84 6.61
C LEU A 182 7.96 19.83 5.42
N LYS A 183 8.96 19.68 4.53
CA LYS A 183 8.96 20.39 3.26
C LYS A 183 7.97 19.72 2.32
N THR A 184 6.96 20.46 1.86
CA THR A 184 5.79 19.85 1.22
C THR A 184 5.14 20.74 0.17
N ALA A 185 4.51 20.10 -0.82
CA ALA A 185 3.62 20.73 -1.80
C ALA A 185 2.12 20.48 -1.50
N PHE A 186 1.77 19.88 -0.37
CA PHE A 186 0.37 19.81 0.06
C PHE A 186 -0.18 21.18 0.36
N ARG A 187 -1.44 21.43 -0.01
CA ARG A 187 -2.15 22.65 0.37
C ARG A 187 -2.46 22.60 1.87
N PRO A 188 -2.28 23.72 2.61
CA PRO A 188 -2.45 23.74 4.07
C PRO A 188 -3.84 23.30 4.55
N GLU A 189 -4.89 23.62 3.77
CA GLU A 189 -6.28 23.33 4.08
C GLU A 189 -6.74 21.93 3.66
N ALA A 190 -5.94 21.23 2.84
CA ALA A 190 -6.31 19.92 2.33
C ALA A 190 -6.27 18.87 3.43
N LYS A 191 -7.38 18.15 3.61
CA LYS A 191 -7.43 16.95 4.46
C LYS A 191 -6.96 15.75 3.68
N LEU A 192 -5.94 15.09 4.18
CA LEU A 192 -5.24 13.99 3.56
C LEU A 192 -5.45 12.72 4.39
N GLY A 193 -5.82 11.64 3.73
CA GLY A 193 -5.90 10.33 4.39
C GLY A 193 -4.51 9.75 4.67
N TRP A 194 -4.32 9.22 5.87
CA TRP A 194 -3.08 8.57 6.32
C TRP A 194 -3.36 7.20 6.91
N ILE A 195 -2.44 6.27 6.71
CA ILE A 195 -2.55 4.90 7.22
C ILE A 195 -1.16 4.32 7.51
N ASP A 196 -1.07 3.52 8.57
CA ASP A 196 0.05 2.57 8.71
C ASP A 196 -0.09 1.48 7.65
N ALA A 197 0.88 1.39 6.73
CA ALA A 197 0.85 0.41 5.66
C ALA A 197 0.80 -1.05 6.17
N SER A 198 1.28 -1.32 7.39
CA SER A 198 1.20 -2.64 8.01
C SER A 198 -0.24 -3.04 8.39
N ASP A 199 -1.13 -2.06 8.57
CA ASP A 199 -2.54 -2.30 8.90
C ASP A 199 -3.36 -2.93 7.75
N VAL A 200 -2.81 -2.95 6.54
CA VAL A 200 -3.36 -3.79 5.46
C VAL A 200 -3.48 -5.24 5.91
N GLY A 201 -2.59 -5.71 6.78
CA GLY A 201 -2.68 -7.03 7.39
C GLY A 201 -3.96 -7.25 8.22
N LYS A 202 -4.39 -6.23 8.98
CA LYS A 202 -5.64 -6.30 9.77
C LYS A 202 -6.87 -6.44 8.86
N VAL A 203 -6.86 -5.73 7.72
CA VAL A 203 -7.94 -5.80 6.73
C VAL A 203 -8.00 -7.16 6.07
N VAL A 204 -6.84 -7.71 5.67
CA VAL A 204 -6.74 -9.06 5.11
C VAL A 204 -7.25 -10.10 6.11
N ALA A 205 -6.81 -10.04 7.37
CA ALA A 205 -7.25 -10.95 8.42
C ALA A 205 -8.76 -10.92 8.62
N LYS A 206 -9.34 -9.71 8.66
CA LYS A 206 -10.80 -9.56 8.81
C LYS A 206 -11.56 -10.06 7.57
N ALA A 207 -11.02 -9.84 6.38
CA ALA A 207 -11.60 -10.39 5.15
C ALA A 207 -11.60 -11.93 5.18
N LEU A 208 -10.52 -12.54 5.61
CA LEU A 208 -10.42 -13.99 5.76
C LEU A 208 -11.37 -14.56 6.82
N ALA A 209 -11.63 -13.82 7.89
CA ALA A 209 -12.57 -14.21 8.94
C ALA A 209 -14.05 -14.10 8.51
N GLU A 210 -14.37 -13.16 7.61
CA GLU A 210 -15.74 -12.86 7.17
C GLU A 210 -15.83 -12.86 5.62
N PRO A 211 -15.56 -14.01 4.94
CA PRO A 211 -15.41 -14.04 3.48
C PRO A 211 -16.67 -13.55 2.73
N ASP A 212 -17.85 -13.90 3.18
CA ASP A 212 -19.12 -13.48 2.53
C ASP A 212 -19.32 -11.97 2.58
N LYS A 213 -18.80 -11.30 3.61
CA LYS A 213 -18.90 -9.84 3.77
C LYS A 213 -17.93 -9.10 2.85
N TYR A 214 -16.71 -9.63 2.66
CA TYR A 214 -15.64 -8.91 1.96
C TYR A 214 -15.39 -9.39 0.54
N SER A 215 -16.00 -10.49 0.10
CA SER A 215 -15.97 -10.94 -1.29
C SER A 215 -16.65 -9.91 -2.19
N GLY A 216 -15.99 -9.55 -3.29
CA GLY A 216 -16.48 -8.55 -4.23
C GLY A 216 -16.44 -7.11 -3.70
N LYS A 217 -15.65 -6.83 -2.66
CA LYS A 217 -15.56 -5.49 -2.07
C LYS A 217 -14.30 -4.74 -2.50
N GLU A 218 -14.50 -3.45 -2.67
CA GLU A 218 -13.46 -2.43 -2.85
C GLU A 218 -13.46 -1.55 -1.61
N ILE A 219 -12.32 -1.47 -0.92
CA ILE A 219 -12.22 -0.89 0.42
C ILE A 219 -11.20 0.24 0.39
N ASP A 220 -11.68 1.48 0.42
CA ASP A 220 -10.83 2.65 0.62
C ASP A 220 -10.40 2.71 2.09
N LEU A 221 -9.09 2.87 2.38
CA LEU A 221 -8.52 2.82 3.72
C LEU A 221 -7.76 4.09 4.07
N ALA A 222 -8.19 4.76 5.13
CA ALA A 222 -7.38 5.70 5.89
C ALA A 222 -7.67 5.52 7.39
N ALA A 223 -6.66 5.66 8.22
CA ALA A 223 -6.85 5.66 9.68
C ALA A 223 -7.40 7.02 10.13
N GLU A 224 -6.87 8.09 9.55
CA GLU A 224 -7.27 9.46 9.83
C GLU A 224 -7.21 10.31 8.56
N SER A 225 -8.03 11.36 8.53
CA SER A 225 -8.03 12.37 7.47
C SER A 225 -7.72 13.73 8.10
N VAL A 226 -6.47 14.19 7.98
CA VAL A 226 -5.95 15.38 8.65
C VAL A 226 -5.21 16.30 7.68
N THR A 227 -5.15 17.58 8.02
CA THR A 227 -4.30 18.56 7.32
C THR A 227 -2.83 18.28 7.62
N ILE A 228 -1.93 18.82 6.78
CA ILE A 228 -0.49 18.69 7.03
C ILE A 228 -0.08 19.37 8.35
N GLY A 229 -0.82 20.41 8.77
CA GLY A 229 -0.65 21.09 10.06
C GLY A 229 -1.00 20.21 11.24
N GLU A 230 -2.16 19.58 11.22
CA GLU A 230 -2.61 18.63 12.24
C GLU A 230 -1.68 17.42 12.32
N LEU A 231 -1.20 16.92 11.16
CA LEU A 231 -0.21 15.85 11.10
C LEU A 231 1.10 16.25 11.78
N ALA A 232 1.65 17.44 11.46
CA ALA A 232 2.88 17.94 12.06
C ALA A 232 2.76 18.10 13.58
N GLU A 233 1.63 18.63 14.06
CA GLU A 233 1.34 18.77 15.49
C GLU A 233 1.30 17.40 16.19
N THR A 234 0.56 16.44 15.63
CA THR A 234 0.45 15.08 16.18
C THR A 234 1.80 14.38 16.24
N ILE A 235 2.58 14.46 15.15
CA ILE A 235 3.95 13.91 15.14
C ILE A 235 4.80 14.58 16.21
N GLY A 236 4.77 15.92 16.28
CA GLY A 236 5.55 16.68 17.26
C GLY A 236 5.25 16.29 18.70
N LYS A 237 3.99 16.09 19.05
CA LYS A 237 3.56 15.56 20.35
C LYS A 237 4.10 14.15 20.61
N ALA A 238 3.95 13.26 19.65
CA ALA A 238 4.36 11.86 19.79
C ALA A 238 5.88 11.69 19.97
N ILE A 239 6.69 12.49 19.27
CA ILE A 239 8.17 12.41 19.37
C ILE A 239 8.78 13.37 20.40
N GLY A 240 7.99 14.21 21.06
CA GLY A 240 8.45 15.19 22.04
C GLY A 240 9.33 16.32 21.46
N LYS A 241 9.20 16.62 20.16
CA LYS A 241 9.96 17.66 19.46
C LYS A 241 9.04 18.43 18.51
N PRO A 242 9.19 19.76 18.39
CA PRO A 242 8.38 20.52 17.43
C PRO A 242 8.66 20.09 15.99
N VAL A 243 7.60 19.89 15.22
CA VAL A 243 7.66 19.66 13.79
C VAL A 243 7.09 20.89 13.10
N THR A 244 7.85 21.45 12.16
CA THR A 244 7.44 22.63 11.39
C THR A 244 7.14 22.27 9.95
N ILE A 245 6.41 23.16 9.26
CA ILE A 245 6.05 22.99 7.85
C ILE A 245 6.76 24.04 7.03
N GLU A 246 7.37 23.62 5.92
CA GLU A 246 7.99 24.47 4.94
C GLU A 246 7.36 24.17 3.57
N PRO A 247 6.48 25.04 3.05
CA PRO A 247 5.94 24.85 1.71
C PRO A 247 7.03 25.06 0.66
N TYR A 248 6.94 24.36 -0.46
CA TYR A 248 7.77 24.68 -1.63
C TYR A 248 7.35 26.06 -2.19
N THR A 249 8.34 26.88 -2.55
CA THR A 249 8.10 28.13 -3.25
C THR A 249 7.72 27.87 -4.71
N GLU A 250 7.10 28.85 -5.38
CA GLU A 250 6.75 28.74 -6.81
C GLU A 250 7.99 28.51 -7.69
N ASP A 251 9.13 29.14 -7.36
CA ASP A 251 10.38 28.94 -8.08
C ASP A 251 10.92 27.50 -7.92
N GLU A 252 10.86 26.96 -6.71
CA GLU A 252 11.22 25.55 -6.47
C GLU A 252 10.28 24.61 -7.22
N LEU A 253 8.98 24.87 -7.19
CA LEU A 253 7.99 24.08 -7.91
C LEU A 253 8.19 24.14 -9.43
N ALA A 254 8.60 25.28 -9.96
CA ALA A 254 8.93 25.42 -11.38
C ALA A 254 10.13 24.53 -11.79
N VAL A 255 11.16 24.45 -10.93
CA VAL A 255 12.33 23.60 -11.17
C VAL A 255 12.00 22.12 -10.98
N LEU A 256 11.21 21.79 -9.95
CA LEU A 256 10.87 20.43 -9.54
C LEU A 256 9.61 19.88 -10.21
N GLY A 257 8.99 20.63 -11.12
CA GLY A 257 7.64 20.42 -11.64
C GLY A 257 7.36 19.08 -12.31
N ARG A 258 8.39 18.25 -12.57
CA ARG A 258 8.24 16.87 -13.03
C ARG A 258 8.65 15.83 -11.96
N ASN A 259 8.85 16.25 -10.72
CA ASN A 259 9.07 15.29 -9.63
C ASN A 259 7.73 14.64 -9.25
N ILE A 260 7.68 13.31 -9.36
CA ILE A 260 6.45 12.54 -9.15
C ILE A 260 5.90 12.70 -7.72
N ASN A 261 6.75 12.79 -6.70
CA ASN A 261 6.31 12.92 -5.31
C ASN A 261 5.64 14.29 -5.07
N ILE A 262 6.23 15.36 -5.62
CA ILE A 262 5.67 16.72 -5.53
C ILE A 262 4.35 16.80 -6.29
N THR A 263 4.30 16.21 -7.49
CA THR A 263 3.06 16.15 -8.28
C THR A 263 1.98 15.37 -7.55
N ALA A 264 2.32 14.24 -6.93
CA ALA A 264 1.39 13.44 -6.15
C ALA A 264 0.84 14.21 -4.94
N GLN A 265 1.67 15.00 -4.24
CA GLN A 265 1.24 15.84 -3.12
C GLN A 265 0.27 16.94 -3.58
N ARG A 266 0.58 17.65 -4.68
CA ARG A 266 -0.31 18.67 -5.25
C ARG A 266 -1.64 18.06 -5.67
N TRP A 267 -1.59 16.96 -6.40
CA TRP A 267 -2.77 16.22 -6.83
C TRP A 267 -3.62 15.75 -5.63
N ALA A 268 -3.02 15.14 -4.62
CA ALA A 268 -3.74 14.66 -3.45
C ALA A 268 -4.45 15.77 -2.68
N SER A 269 -3.95 16.99 -2.76
CA SER A 269 -4.61 18.18 -2.18
C SER A 269 -5.89 18.60 -2.90
N GLU A 270 -6.10 18.13 -4.12
CA GLU A 270 -7.27 18.47 -4.96
C GLU A 270 -8.31 17.36 -4.98
N VAL A 271 -7.94 16.15 -4.53
CA VAL A 271 -8.80 14.98 -4.56
C VAL A 271 -9.13 14.55 -3.13
N PRO A 272 -10.36 14.70 -2.68
CA PRO A 272 -10.73 14.43 -1.29
C PRO A 272 -10.58 12.95 -0.95
N THR A 273 -10.18 12.67 0.27
CA THR A 273 -10.05 11.31 0.82
C THR A 273 -11.41 10.59 0.92
N GLY A 274 -12.50 11.34 1.13
CA GLY A 274 -13.85 10.81 1.26
C GLY A 274 -14.15 10.18 2.64
N ASP A 275 -15.44 10.24 3.05
CA ASP A 275 -15.90 9.76 4.37
C ASP A 275 -15.82 8.22 4.53
N SER A 276 -15.76 7.47 3.43
CA SER A 276 -15.68 6.01 3.47
C SER A 276 -14.41 5.48 4.13
N ALA A 277 -13.32 6.24 4.03
CA ALA A 277 -12.02 5.87 4.57
C ALA A 277 -12.01 5.89 6.10
N GLU A 278 -12.61 6.91 6.73
CA GLU A 278 -12.70 7.02 8.19
C GLU A 278 -13.59 5.94 8.82
N LYS A 279 -14.67 5.54 8.12
CA LYS A 279 -15.50 4.41 8.56
C LYS A 279 -14.72 3.10 8.60
N ALA A 280 -13.82 2.89 7.64
CA ALA A 280 -12.95 1.73 7.62
C ALA A 280 -11.99 1.72 8.82
N ALA A 281 -11.54 2.89 9.32
CA ALA A 281 -10.68 2.97 10.50
C ALA A 281 -11.28 2.29 11.72
N ALA A 282 -12.54 2.59 12.03
CA ALA A 282 -13.25 1.98 13.16
C ALA A 282 -13.52 0.48 12.91
N GLU A 283 -13.88 0.09 11.69
CA GLU A 283 -14.20 -1.29 11.33
C GLU A 283 -12.99 -2.22 11.46
N PHE A 284 -11.79 -1.78 11.08
CA PHE A 284 -10.58 -2.60 11.06
C PHE A 284 -9.63 -2.33 12.24
N GLY A 285 -9.94 -1.38 13.13
CA GLY A 285 -9.07 -1.03 14.24
C GLY A 285 -7.71 -0.52 13.76
N LEU A 286 -7.72 0.43 12.80
CA LEU A 286 -6.50 0.96 12.20
C LEU A 286 -5.71 1.80 13.20
N THR A 287 -4.38 1.77 13.06
CA THR A 287 -3.43 2.48 13.92
C THR A 287 -3.52 3.99 13.65
N SER A 288 -3.74 4.79 14.69
CA SER A 288 -3.75 6.26 14.58
C SER A 288 -2.36 6.82 14.26
N VAL A 289 -2.31 8.07 13.78
CA VAL A 289 -1.04 8.78 13.54
C VAL A 289 -0.23 8.87 14.84
N GLU A 290 -0.87 9.26 15.94
CA GLU A 290 -0.23 9.35 17.24
C GLU A 290 0.36 8.02 17.70
N GLU A 291 -0.42 6.95 17.60
CA GLU A 291 0.01 5.59 17.97
C GLU A 291 1.19 5.11 17.13
N PHE A 292 1.16 5.36 15.80
CA PHE A 292 2.24 5.00 14.90
C PHE A 292 3.58 5.64 15.29
N PHE A 293 3.58 6.94 15.61
CA PHE A 293 4.80 7.66 15.97
C PHE A 293 5.23 7.41 17.41
N SER A 294 4.30 7.16 18.33
CA SER A 294 4.63 6.83 19.73
C SER A 294 5.29 5.46 19.89
N ARG A 295 4.86 4.46 19.08
CA ARG A 295 5.47 3.11 19.09
C ARG A 295 6.91 3.10 18.58
N ASN A 296 7.31 4.11 17.86
CA ASN A 296 8.54 4.14 17.08
C ASN A 296 9.16 5.55 17.14
N SER A 297 9.51 5.98 18.34
CA SER A 297 10.05 7.32 18.63
C SER A 297 11.41 7.65 18.00
N GLU A 298 12.05 6.70 17.33
CA GLU A 298 13.28 6.92 16.56
C GLU A 298 12.96 7.49 15.17
N ILE A 299 12.64 8.79 15.12
CA ILE A 299 12.48 9.57 13.89
C ILE A 299 13.59 10.61 13.82
#